data_f0b399c9b7506cc6a04700f79b94830a
#
_entry.id   f0b399c9b7506cc6a04700f79b94830a
#
_cell.length_a   1.000
_cell.length_b   1.000
_cell.length_c   1.000
_cell.angle_alpha   90.00
_cell.angle_beta   90.00
_cell.angle_gamma   90.00
#
_symmetry.space_group_name_H-M   'P 1'
#
loop_
_entity.id
_entity.type
_entity.pdbx_description
1 polymer ?
#
loop_
_entity_poly.entity_id
_entity_poly.type
_entity_poly.pdbx_seq_one_letter_code
_entity_poly.pdbx_strand_id
1 'polypeptide(L)'
;MSELDSKIKSSTKQSPSLKARALRLLSLREYSRKGLASKLAESATRYAKLELKEDEQESVESGKPLAVQIEEILNDFETRGWLSDERFAEALVRRRSERYGARKIQDELQRAGVDSGKTADLIQGLRETEYQRARDLWLKKFGVLAQEQKERARQYRFLASKGFSSEVVSKVLGGRFD
;
A
#
# COMPACT_ATOMS: atom_id res chain seq x y z
N MET A 1 -59.66 6.37 8.09
CA MET A 1 -58.49 5.68 8.68
C MET A 1 -57.79 4.98 7.56
N SER A 2 -56.51 5.27 7.35
CA SER A 2 -55.53 4.62 6.45
C SER A 2 -55.02 5.43 5.25
N GLU A 3 -54.54 6.65 5.48
CA GLU A 3 -53.66 7.33 4.50
C GLU A 3 -52.31 7.73 5.07
N LEU A 4 -51.95 7.21 6.23
CA LEU A 4 -50.71 7.56 6.94
C LEU A 4 -49.61 6.51 6.87
N ASP A 5 -49.82 5.34 6.24
CA ASP A 5 -48.87 4.22 6.26
C ASP A 5 -48.00 4.03 4.99
N SER A 6 -48.14 4.87 3.97
CA SER A 6 -47.34 4.71 2.72
C SER A 6 -46.19 5.70 2.59
N LYS A 7 -45.80 6.43 3.63
CA LYS A 7 -44.72 7.43 3.55
C LYS A 7 -43.41 7.06 4.25
N ILE A 8 -43.21 5.79 4.58
CA ILE A 8 -41.96 5.30 5.15
C ILE A 8 -41.50 4.14 4.29
N LYS A 9 -40.77 4.37 3.23
CA LYS A 9 -39.78 3.47 2.59
C LYS A 9 -39.37 3.96 1.19
N SER A 10 -38.66 5.08 1.12
CA SER A 10 -37.69 5.29 0.07
C SER A 10 -36.46 5.97 0.68
N SER A 11 -35.77 5.23 1.56
CA SER A 11 -34.38 5.50 1.83
C SER A 11 -33.65 5.06 0.57
N THR A 12 -33.60 5.93 -0.42
CA THR A 12 -32.64 5.81 -1.54
C THR A 12 -31.28 5.65 -0.89
N LYS A 13 -30.66 4.48 -1.04
CA LYS A 13 -29.28 4.22 -0.64
C LYS A 13 -28.39 5.10 -1.50
N GLN A 14 -28.27 6.38 -1.12
CA GLN A 14 -27.33 7.28 -1.77
C GLN A 14 -25.93 6.68 -1.67
N SER A 15 -25.26 6.56 -2.81
CA SER A 15 -23.88 6.11 -2.86
C SER A 15 -23.01 6.98 -1.94
N PRO A 16 -22.10 6.39 -1.12
CA PRO A 16 -21.29 7.18 -0.22
C PRO A 16 -20.45 8.19 -1.00
N SER A 17 -20.37 9.43 -0.53
CA SER A 17 -19.55 10.48 -1.15
C SER A 17 -18.08 10.05 -1.28
N LEU A 18 -17.32 10.62 -2.23
CA LEU A 18 -15.89 10.36 -2.38
C LEU A 18 -15.13 10.57 -1.07
N LYS A 19 -15.46 11.62 -0.32
CA LYS A 19 -14.86 11.92 0.98
C LYS A 19 -15.16 10.82 2.02
N ALA A 20 -16.37 10.32 2.06
CA ALA A 20 -16.75 9.21 2.96
C ALA A 20 -16.02 7.90 2.60
N ARG A 21 -15.84 7.64 1.29
CA ARG A 21 -15.07 6.48 0.80
C ARG A 21 -13.60 6.59 1.18
N ALA A 22 -13.01 7.80 1.04
CA ALA A 22 -11.63 8.07 1.44
C ALA A 22 -11.41 7.85 2.94
N LEU A 23 -12.28 8.38 3.79
CA LEU A 23 -12.23 8.16 5.25
C LEU A 23 -12.33 6.68 5.61
N ARG A 24 -13.22 5.94 4.96
CA ARG A 24 -13.36 4.50 5.17
C ARG A 24 -12.08 3.75 4.77
N LEU A 25 -11.41 4.14 3.70
CA LEU A 25 -10.13 3.52 3.29
C LEU A 25 -9.05 3.78 4.34
N LEU A 26 -8.90 5.02 4.79
CA LEU A 26 -7.91 5.42 5.79
C LEU A 26 -8.18 4.82 7.18
N SER A 27 -9.43 4.52 7.53
CA SER A 27 -9.74 3.81 8.79
C SER A 27 -9.27 2.37 8.81
N LEU A 28 -9.00 1.76 7.66
CA LEU A 28 -8.55 0.38 7.55
C LEU A 28 -7.02 0.24 7.57
N ARG A 29 -6.31 1.21 6.98
CA ARG A 29 -4.84 1.22 6.89
C ARG A 29 -4.33 2.56 6.37
N GLU A 30 -3.03 2.78 6.53
CA GLU A 30 -2.34 3.90 5.87
C GLU A 30 -2.29 3.69 4.34
N TYR A 31 -2.44 4.78 3.61
CA TYR A 31 -2.30 4.87 2.16
C TYR A 31 -1.31 5.97 1.82
N SER A 32 -0.56 5.80 0.72
CA SER A 32 0.11 6.95 0.11
C SER A 32 -0.88 7.85 -0.61
N ARG A 33 -0.52 9.12 -0.81
CA ARG A 33 -1.33 10.08 -1.58
C ARG A 33 -1.74 9.50 -2.93
N LYS A 34 -0.77 9.00 -3.71
CA LYS A 34 -1.00 8.35 -5.00
C LYS A 34 -1.89 7.11 -4.88
N GLY A 35 -1.65 6.29 -3.85
CA GLY A 35 -2.44 5.08 -3.61
C GLY A 35 -3.90 5.38 -3.29
N LEU A 36 -4.17 6.40 -2.47
CA LEU A 36 -5.53 6.82 -2.14
C LEU A 36 -6.23 7.43 -3.37
N ALA A 37 -5.54 8.29 -4.14
CA ALA A 37 -6.05 8.85 -5.40
C ALA A 37 -6.53 7.76 -6.36
N SER A 38 -5.68 6.74 -6.60
CA SER A 38 -6.02 5.62 -7.48
C SER A 38 -7.24 4.84 -6.99
N LYS A 39 -7.34 4.60 -5.67
CA LYS A 39 -8.49 3.90 -5.08
C LYS A 39 -9.79 4.70 -5.19
N LEU A 40 -9.73 6.01 -5.04
CA LEU A 40 -10.90 6.87 -5.21
C LEU A 40 -11.37 6.87 -6.67
N ALA A 41 -10.46 7.00 -7.64
CA ALA A 41 -10.78 6.95 -9.06
C ALA A 41 -11.39 5.58 -9.46
N GLU A 42 -10.80 4.46 -9.03
CA GLU A 42 -11.35 3.12 -9.23
C GLU A 42 -12.77 2.98 -8.64
N SER A 43 -12.97 3.52 -7.42
CA SER A 43 -14.28 3.47 -6.77
C SER A 43 -15.32 4.31 -7.50
N ALA A 44 -14.98 5.50 -7.96
CA ALA A 44 -15.87 6.38 -8.72
C ALA A 44 -16.35 5.69 -10.00
N THR A 45 -15.42 5.10 -10.78
CA THR A 45 -15.77 4.36 -12.00
C THR A 45 -16.70 3.18 -11.72
N ARG A 46 -16.50 2.48 -10.59
CA ARG A 46 -17.36 1.36 -10.19
C ARG A 46 -18.77 1.82 -9.84
N TYR A 47 -18.91 2.90 -9.09
CA TYR A 47 -20.22 3.44 -8.72
C TYR A 47 -20.96 3.99 -9.94
N ALA A 48 -20.27 4.73 -10.82
CA ALA A 48 -20.90 5.20 -12.07
C ALA A 48 -21.45 4.05 -12.94
N LYS A 49 -20.75 2.92 -13.01
CA LYS A 49 -21.24 1.72 -13.71
C LYS A 49 -22.46 1.06 -13.04
N LEU A 50 -22.60 1.17 -11.73
CA LEU A 50 -23.75 0.65 -11.00
C LEU A 50 -24.98 1.56 -11.18
N GLU A 51 -24.78 2.88 -11.12
CA GLU A 51 -25.83 3.87 -11.33
C GLU A 51 -26.41 3.81 -12.76
N LEU A 52 -25.56 3.56 -13.78
CA LEU A 52 -26.01 3.35 -15.17
C LEU A 52 -26.89 2.07 -15.36
N LYS A 53 -26.94 1.18 -14.36
CA LYS A 53 -27.77 -0.04 -14.40
C LYS A 53 -29.09 0.08 -13.64
N GLU A 54 -29.24 1.10 -12.82
CA GLU A 54 -30.35 1.23 -11.85
C GLU A 54 -31.35 2.36 -12.17
N ASP A 55 -31.34 3.00 -13.31
CA ASP A 55 -32.27 4.02 -13.79
C ASP A 55 -31.63 5.38 -14.17
N GLU A 56 -32.20 5.92 -15.26
CA GLU A 56 -31.99 7.22 -15.89
C GLU A 56 -32.40 8.41 -14.99
N GLN A 57 -31.87 8.51 -13.77
CA GLN A 57 -32.06 9.73 -13.00
C GLN A 57 -30.71 10.43 -12.77
N GLU A 58 -30.64 11.64 -13.29
CA GLU A 58 -29.57 12.59 -13.17
C GLU A 58 -28.90 12.55 -11.79
N SER A 59 -27.73 11.93 -11.71
CA SER A 59 -26.80 12.23 -10.65
C SER A 59 -26.39 13.69 -10.83
N VAL A 60 -26.79 14.56 -9.90
CA VAL A 60 -26.29 15.93 -9.81
C VAL A 60 -24.80 15.84 -9.51
N GLU A 61 -24.00 15.68 -10.55
CA GLU A 61 -22.56 15.86 -10.46
C GLU A 61 -22.31 17.31 -10.05
N SER A 62 -21.63 17.48 -8.93
CA SER A 62 -20.89 18.71 -8.65
C SER A 62 -20.11 19.02 -9.94
N GLY A 63 -20.32 20.16 -10.58
CA GLY A 63 -19.79 20.49 -11.91
C GLY A 63 -18.26 20.55 -12.01
N LYS A 64 -17.52 19.93 -11.07
CA LYS A 64 -16.06 19.81 -11.05
C LYS A 64 -15.62 18.44 -11.60
N PRO A 65 -14.58 18.40 -12.42
CA PRO A 65 -13.97 17.14 -12.89
C PRO A 65 -13.57 16.23 -11.70
N LEU A 66 -13.77 14.92 -11.84
CA LEU A 66 -13.45 13.94 -10.80
C LEU A 66 -12.03 14.07 -10.25
N ALA A 67 -11.05 14.32 -11.13
CA ALA A 67 -9.66 14.51 -10.72
C ALA A 67 -9.50 15.70 -9.75
N VAL A 68 -10.21 16.80 -10.00
CA VAL A 68 -10.17 17.98 -9.13
C VAL A 68 -10.81 17.69 -7.78
N GLN A 69 -11.94 16.98 -7.76
CA GLN A 69 -12.59 16.56 -6.51
C GLN A 69 -11.68 15.65 -5.66
N ILE A 70 -10.98 14.70 -6.30
CA ILE A 70 -10.01 13.84 -5.62
C ILE A 70 -8.87 14.66 -5.02
N GLU A 71 -8.27 15.56 -5.80
CA GLU A 71 -7.17 16.42 -5.33
C GLU A 71 -7.59 17.31 -4.15
N GLU A 72 -8.78 17.90 -4.17
CA GLU A 72 -9.32 18.68 -3.05
C GLU A 72 -9.44 17.84 -1.78
N ILE A 73 -9.91 16.59 -1.89
CA ILE A 73 -10.03 15.67 -0.76
C ILE A 73 -8.65 15.30 -0.20
N LEU A 74 -7.68 15.00 -1.08
CA LEU A 74 -6.33 14.64 -0.67
C LEU A 74 -5.64 15.80 0.05
N ASN A 75 -5.77 17.03 -0.47
CA ASN A 75 -5.24 18.24 0.14
C ASN A 75 -5.86 18.51 1.53
N ASP A 76 -7.18 18.39 1.66
CA ASP A 76 -7.87 18.52 2.94
C ASP A 76 -7.37 17.47 3.96
N PHE A 77 -7.16 16.24 3.52
CA PHE A 77 -6.71 15.15 4.40
C PHE A 77 -5.25 15.26 4.80
N GLU A 78 -4.39 15.76 3.94
CA GLU A 78 -3.00 16.09 4.29
C GLU A 78 -2.94 17.25 5.29
N THR A 79 -3.69 18.32 5.04
CA THR A 79 -3.76 19.48 5.93
C THR A 79 -4.25 19.10 7.34
N ARG A 80 -5.19 18.15 7.43
CA ARG A 80 -5.69 17.60 8.70
C ARG A 80 -4.78 16.54 9.32
N GLY A 81 -3.72 16.15 8.65
CA GLY A 81 -2.85 15.07 9.08
C GLY A 81 -3.49 13.68 9.01
N TRP A 82 -4.61 13.51 8.30
CA TRP A 82 -5.27 12.21 8.13
C TRP A 82 -4.58 11.37 7.04
N LEU A 83 -3.96 12.01 6.07
CA LEU A 83 -3.15 11.39 5.02
C LEU A 83 -1.69 11.79 5.20
N SER A 84 -0.76 10.83 5.19
CA SER A 84 0.67 11.09 5.28
C SER A 84 1.46 10.00 4.58
N ASP A 85 2.28 10.39 3.62
CA ASP A 85 3.21 9.51 2.92
C ASP A 85 4.29 8.96 3.86
N GLU A 86 4.70 9.73 4.88
CA GLU A 86 5.67 9.30 5.89
C GLU A 86 5.09 8.14 6.74
N ARG A 87 3.88 8.29 7.29
CA ARG A 87 3.23 7.22 8.06
C ARG A 87 2.97 5.99 7.19
N PHE A 88 2.60 6.19 5.93
CA PHE A 88 2.47 5.07 4.99
C PHE A 88 3.80 4.34 4.80
N ALA A 89 4.92 5.07 4.63
CA ALA A 89 6.25 4.49 4.47
C ALA A 89 6.68 3.69 5.71
N GLU A 90 6.50 4.24 6.91
CA GLU A 90 6.77 3.54 8.16
C GLU A 90 5.94 2.26 8.32
N ALA A 91 4.64 2.34 8.00
CA ALA A 91 3.74 1.20 8.05
C ALA A 91 4.13 0.11 7.03
N LEU A 92 4.58 0.51 5.83
CA LEU A 92 5.08 -0.41 4.81
C LEU A 92 6.35 -1.10 5.28
N VAL A 93 7.34 -0.34 5.77
CA VAL A 93 8.60 -0.87 6.30
C VAL A 93 8.32 -1.88 7.41
N ARG A 94 7.54 -1.51 8.42
CA ARG A 94 7.19 -2.39 9.55
C ARG A 94 6.57 -3.71 9.08
N ARG A 95 5.68 -3.67 8.09
CA ARG A 95 5.00 -4.85 7.55
C ARG A 95 5.89 -5.73 6.66
N ARG A 96 6.87 -5.14 6.00
CA ARG A 96 7.67 -5.81 4.95
C ARG A 96 9.07 -6.20 5.38
N SER A 97 9.66 -5.53 6.36
CA SER A 97 11.08 -5.68 6.73
C SER A 97 11.51 -7.11 7.04
N GLU A 98 10.67 -7.90 7.69
CA GLU A 98 11.00 -9.30 8.02
C GLU A 98 11.15 -10.23 6.79
N ARG A 99 10.53 -9.86 5.66
CA ARG A 99 10.43 -10.73 4.49
C ARG A 99 11.17 -10.23 3.27
N TYR A 100 11.57 -8.94 3.29
CA TYR A 100 12.14 -8.31 2.11
C TYR A 100 13.35 -7.44 2.45
N GLY A 101 14.31 -7.39 1.51
CA GLY A 101 15.46 -6.51 1.56
C GLY A 101 15.08 -5.05 1.29
N ALA A 102 16.02 -4.15 1.63
CA ALA A 102 15.84 -2.71 1.50
C ALA A 102 15.48 -2.28 0.06
N ARG A 103 16.12 -2.88 -0.95
CA ARG A 103 15.87 -2.58 -2.36
C ARG A 103 14.39 -2.77 -2.74
N LYS A 104 13.82 -3.92 -2.38
CA LYS A 104 12.43 -4.22 -2.75
C LYS A 104 11.42 -3.31 -2.05
N ILE A 105 11.69 -2.96 -0.80
CA ILE A 105 10.85 -2.01 -0.03
C ILE A 105 10.97 -0.61 -0.64
N GLN A 106 12.16 -0.19 -1.01
CA GLN A 106 12.39 1.08 -1.70
C GLN A 106 11.64 1.16 -3.04
N ASP A 107 11.68 0.09 -3.84
CA ASP A 107 10.92 -0.01 -5.09
C ASP A 107 9.40 0.07 -4.87
N GLU A 108 8.88 -0.54 -3.78
CA GLU A 108 7.45 -0.44 -3.42
C GLU A 108 7.07 1.00 -3.03
N LEU A 109 7.89 1.70 -2.24
CA LEU A 109 7.68 3.10 -1.87
C LEU A 109 7.69 4.02 -3.09
N GLN A 110 8.64 3.84 -3.98
CA GLN A 110 8.74 4.62 -5.21
C GLN A 110 7.51 4.43 -6.12
N ARG A 111 7.04 3.18 -6.30
CA ARG A 111 5.80 2.89 -7.05
C ARG A 111 4.58 3.52 -6.40
N ALA A 112 4.55 3.56 -5.08
CA ALA A 112 3.49 4.23 -4.32
C ALA A 112 3.55 5.75 -4.40
N GLY A 113 4.57 6.34 -5.06
CA GLY A 113 4.74 7.77 -5.27
C GLY A 113 5.29 8.51 -4.06
N VAL A 114 5.86 7.80 -3.09
CA VAL A 114 6.48 8.43 -1.92
C VAL A 114 7.85 9.01 -2.31
N ASP A 115 8.10 10.24 -1.90
CA ASP A 115 9.36 10.93 -2.15
C ASP A 115 10.54 10.23 -1.48
N SER A 116 11.64 10.03 -2.23
CA SER A 116 12.82 9.33 -1.76
C SER A 116 13.56 10.09 -0.66
N GLY A 117 13.52 11.43 -0.68
CA GLY A 117 14.12 12.26 0.37
C GLY A 117 13.46 12.03 1.73
N LYS A 118 12.12 11.89 1.72
CA LYS A 118 11.35 11.62 2.94
C LYS A 118 11.54 10.22 3.52
N THR A 119 12.07 9.29 2.75
CA THR A 119 12.26 7.89 3.16
C THR A 119 13.72 7.48 3.33
N ALA A 120 14.66 8.40 3.13
CA ALA A 120 16.09 8.10 3.15
C ALA A 120 16.54 7.44 4.46
N ASP A 121 16.13 7.98 5.61
CA ASP A 121 16.49 7.45 6.93
C ASP A 121 15.87 6.07 7.19
N LEU A 122 14.64 5.86 6.77
CA LEU A 122 13.97 4.54 6.86
C LEU A 122 14.71 3.48 6.04
N ILE A 123 15.12 3.84 4.82
CA ILE A 123 15.88 2.92 3.95
C ILE A 123 17.28 2.67 4.50
N GLN A 124 17.93 3.69 5.08
CA GLN A 124 19.23 3.52 5.73
C GLN A 124 19.13 2.55 6.91
N GLY A 125 18.16 2.72 7.82
CA GLY A 125 17.94 1.78 8.93
C GLY A 125 17.62 0.35 8.47
N LEU A 126 16.94 0.20 7.32
CA LEU A 126 16.72 -1.11 6.70
C LEU A 126 18.03 -1.75 6.20
N ARG A 127 18.98 -0.96 5.67
CA ARG A 127 20.28 -1.46 5.21
C ARG A 127 21.16 -1.90 6.38
N GLU A 128 21.17 -1.16 7.47
CA GLU A 128 21.93 -1.50 8.68
C GLU A 128 21.54 -2.84 9.28
N THR A 129 20.26 -3.19 9.20
CA THR A 129 19.73 -4.46 9.73
C THR A 129 19.59 -5.55 8.66
N GLU A 130 20.01 -5.29 7.41
CA GLU A 130 19.70 -6.16 6.28
C GLU A 130 20.34 -7.55 6.40
N TYR A 131 21.58 -7.63 6.89
CA TYR A 131 22.27 -8.91 7.10
C TYR A 131 21.51 -9.80 8.07
N GLN A 132 21.15 -9.27 9.25
CA GLN A 132 20.43 -10.06 10.26
C GLN A 132 19.09 -10.55 9.73
N ARG A 133 18.32 -9.69 9.07
CA ARG A 133 17.02 -10.03 8.50
C ARG A 133 17.14 -11.08 7.36
N ALA A 134 18.15 -10.95 6.51
CA ALA A 134 18.43 -11.95 5.47
C ALA A 134 18.79 -13.31 6.06
N ARG A 135 19.64 -13.30 7.09
CA ARG A 135 20.06 -14.51 7.81
C ARG A 135 18.87 -15.20 8.49
N ASP A 136 18.04 -14.46 9.19
CA ASP A 136 16.86 -15.01 9.88
C ASP A 136 15.86 -15.61 8.88
N LEU A 137 15.62 -14.92 7.77
CA LEU A 137 14.78 -15.44 6.69
C LEU A 137 15.36 -16.70 6.06
N TRP A 138 16.67 -16.74 5.83
CA TRP A 138 17.38 -17.89 5.29
C TRP A 138 17.34 -19.07 6.26
N LEU A 139 17.64 -18.86 7.56
CA LEU A 139 17.55 -19.89 8.60
C LEU A 139 16.15 -20.51 8.68
N LYS A 140 15.11 -19.68 8.65
CA LYS A 140 13.72 -20.12 8.66
C LYS A 140 13.35 -20.97 7.44
N LYS A 141 13.98 -20.69 6.27
CA LYS A 141 13.64 -21.37 5.01
C LYS A 141 14.47 -22.61 4.74
N PHE A 142 15.76 -22.58 5.05
CA PHE A 142 16.74 -23.62 4.66
C PHE A 142 17.43 -24.26 5.87
N GLY A 143 17.77 -23.49 6.89
CA GLY A 143 18.39 -23.94 8.14
C GLY A 143 19.87 -24.28 8.03
N VAL A 144 20.31 -24.83 6.89
CA VAL A 144 21.69 -25.28 6.66
C VAL A 144 22.25 -24.78 5.34
N LEU A 145 23.58 -24.54 5.32
CA LEU A 145 24.29 -24.18 4.10
C LEU A 145 24.36 -25.37 3.16
N ALA A 146 23.98 -25.15 1.93
CA ALA A 146 24.05 -26.16 0.90
C ALA A 146 25.50 -26.50 0.54
N GLN A 147 25.82 -27.77 0.42
CA GLN A 147 27.13 -28.25 -0.04
C GLN A 147 27.23 -28.22 -1.58
N GLU A 148 26.13 -28.58 -2.24
CA GLU A 148 26.07 -28.63 -3.69
C GLU A 148 25.88 -27.24 -4.32
N GLN A 149 26.62 -26.99 -5.42
CA GLN A 149 26.57 -25.72 -6.15
C GLN A 149 25.14 -25.34 -6.62
N LYS A 150 24.38 -26.34 -7.10
CA LYS A 150 22.99 -26.13 -7.55
C LYS A 150 22.08 -25.61 -6.42
N GLU A 151 22.17 -26.20 -5.25
CA GLU A 151 21.40 -25.81 -4.08
C GLU A 151 21.88 -24.47 -3.49
N ARG A 152 23.20 -24.19 -3.50
CA ARG A 152 23.72 -22.86 -3.14
C ARG A 152 23.17 -21.78 -4.07
N ALA A 153 23.12 -22.03 -5.37
CA ALA A 153 22.52 -21.11 -6.33
C ALA A 153 21.01 -20.91 -6.08
N ARG A 154 20.30 -21.94 -5.62
CA ARG A 154 18.89 -21.85 -5.22
C ARG A 154 18.70 -20.95 -4.00
N GLN A 155 19.52 -21.14 -2.96
CA GLN A 155 19.51 -20.31 -1.75
C GLN A 155 19.83 -18.85 -2.10
N TYR A 156 20.83 -18.60 -2.95
CA TYR A 156 21.18 -17.27 -3.46
C TYR A 156 20.00 -16.61 -4.16
N ARG A 157 19.41 -17.27 -5.16
CA ARG A 157 18.26 -16.74 -5.91
C ARG A 157 17.07 -16.44 -5.03
N PHE A 158 16.84 -17.24 -4.01
CA PHE A 158 15.77 -16.99 -3.05
C PHE A 158 15.94 -15.62 -2.34
N LEU A 159 17.10 -15.38 -1.72
CA LEU A 159 17.36 -14.11 -1.02
C LEU A 159 17.41 -12.93 -2.00
N ALA A 160 18.05 -13.08 -3.16
CA ALA A 160 18.10 -12.05 -4.19
C ALA A 160 16.69 -11.67 -4.70
N SER A 161 15.79 -12.65 -4.88
CA SER A 161 14.40 -12.41 -5.27
C SER A 161 13.59 -11.67 -4.21
N LYS A 162 14.04 -11.72 -2.95
CA LYS A 162 13.46 -10.94 -1.85
C LYS A 162 13.98 -9.50 -1.79
N GLY A 163 14.95 -9.15 -2.64
CA GLY A 163 15.51 -7.80 -2.74
C GLY A 163 16.62 -7.50 -1.73
N PHE A 164 17.23 -8.53 -1.14
CA PHE A 164 18.46 -8.39 -0.37
C PHE A 164 19.63 -8.10 -1.31
N SER A 165 20.61 -7.29 -0.85
CA SER A 165 21.77 -6.96 -1.66
C SER A 165 22.65 -8.17 -1.92
N SER A 166 23.35 -8.18 -3.05
CA SER A 166 24.27 -9.29 -3.41
C SER A 166 25.38 -9.49 -2.38
N GLU A 167 25.86 -8.40 -1.78
CA GLU A 167 26.86 -8.43 -0.73
C GLU A 167 26.33 -9.15 0.52
N VAL A 168 25.13 -8.75 1.00
CA VAL A 168 24.47 -9.39 2.12
C VAL A 168 24.17 -10.87 1.84
N VAL A 169 23.67 -11.19 0.65
CA VAL A 169 23.39 -12.58 0.26
C VAL A 169 24.65 -13.42 0.27
N SER A 170 25.75 -12.90 -0.29
CA SER A 170 27.05 -13.59 -0.31
C SER A 170 27.60 -13.79 1.12
N LYS A 171 27.46 -12.79 1.99
CA LYS A 171 27.87 -12.88 3.41
C LYS A 171 27.06 -13.97 4.15
N VAL A 172 25.75 -14.03 3.96
CA VAL A 172 24.90 -15.06 4.57
C VAL A 172 25.27 -16.46 4.10
N LEU A 173 25.54 -16.65 2.80
CA LEU A 173 25.86 -17.95 2.23
C LEU A 173 27.35 -18.32 2.35
N GLY A 174 28.20 -17.38 2.69
CA GLY A 174 29.63 -17.62 2.93
C GLY A 174 29.94 -18.26 4.28
N GLY A 175 28.93 -18.41 5.15
CA GLY A 175 29.10 -19.06 6.46
C GLY A 175 29.97 -18.28 7.46
N ARG A 176 30.30 -17.03 7.19
CA ARG A 176 30.96 -16.17 8.17
C ARG A 176 29.89 -15.58 9.09
N PHE A 177 29.69 -16.26 10.18
CA PHE A 177 28.86 -15.80 11.29
C PHE A 177 29.83 -15.20 12.31
N ASP A 178 30.01 -13.87 12.28
CA ASP A 178 30.64 -13.13 13.36
C ASP A 178 29.65 -12.93 14.49
#